data_0f189cd3e52ae1a25de879f263e2df37
#
_entry.id   0f189cd3e52ae1a25de879f263e2df37
#
_cell.length_a   1.000
_cell.length_b   1.000
_cell.length_c   1.000
_cell.angle_alpha   90.00
_cell.angle_beta   90.00
_cell.angle_gamma   90.00
#
_symmetry.space_group_name_H-M   'P 1'
#
loop_
_entity.id
_entity.type
_entity.pdbx_description
1 polymer ?
#
loop_
_entity_poly.entity_id
_entity_poly.type
_entity_poly.pdbx_seq_one_letter_code
_entity_poly.pdbx_strand_id
1 'polypeptide(L)'
;MKHVVLSGIQPSGQLHIGNYFGAIQSWLELQKDKNNDCIFQIVDYHALTEGPEPKELEQRIFDTAVDFLAAGVSPAKSIVMLQSMVPEHTDLAWILNCITPVSWLERVPTYKEKSERFAHNLNMGLMDYPVLMAADILLYKANIIPVGIDQLPHLEITREIARSFNTRYGKTFIEPKEKITPTPKIMSLTDPTKKMSKSLGPKSYIALADSPATIENKVKSMPTATGDEKDIIREFLKNTKEVNIEFKDMATEYPPDKEIKAEQDLSAIAKRLGANKFKTFMALFNFYMLLYIFAETSDRRKFINHLEDGNIHFSEFKTLLADKIIKNPALAKFRRQRAQLIKNPKEIENVLKQGSAKAKRIAQKNLVQIKKKIGLA
;
A
#
# COMPACT_ATOMS: atom_id res chain seq x y z
N MET A 1 -9.17 -23.72 12.48
CA MET A 1 -8.27 -23.78 11.29
C MET A 1 -7.40 -22.56 11.33
N LYS A 2 -6.12 -22.71 11.00
CA LYS A 2 -5.25 -21.54 10.83
C LYS A 2 -5.67 -20.73 9.60
N HIS A 3 -5.50 -19.42 9.68
CA HIS A 3 -5.70 -18.52 8.56
C HIS A 3 -4.42 -18.42 7.73
N VAL A 4 -4.54 -18.50 6.41
CA VAL A 4 -3.43 -18.19 5.50
C VAL A 4 -3.59 -16.75 5.05
N VAL A 5 -2.64 -15.91 5.50
CA VAL A 5 -2.59 -14.49 5.17
C VAL A 5 -1.58 -14.29 4.05
N LEU A 6 -1.98 -13.63 2.96
CA LEU A 6 -1.05 -13.30 1.88
C LEU A 6 -1.16 -11.82 1.54
N SER A 7 -0.01 -11.18 1.41
CA SER A 7 0.09 -9.83 0.86
C SER A 7 1.42 -9.64 0.16
N GLY A 8 1.50 -8.63 -0.71
CA GLY A 8 2.70 -8.35 -1.47
C GLY A 8 2.89 -6.87 -1.77
N ILE A 9 4.15 -6.48 -1.99
CA ILE A 9 4.49 -5.15 -2.46
C ILE A 9 5.36 -5.26 -3.70
N GLN A 10 5.01 -4.48 -4.72
CA GLN A 10 5.81 -4.34 -5.93
C GLN A 10 7.10 -3.57 -5.62
N PRO A 11 8.27 -4.08 -6.08
CA PRO A 11 9.55 -3.40 -5.89
C PRO A 11 9.66 -2.17 -6.81
N SER A 12 8.96 -1.12 -6.44
CA SER A 12 8.90 0.16 -7.17
C SER A 12 9.84 1.24 -6.61
N GLY A 13 10.81 0.85 -5.77
CA GLY A 13 11.75 1.71 -5.05
C GLY A 13 11.52 1.72 -3.54
N GLN A 14 12.16 2.65 -2.83
CA GLN A 14 12.11 2.73 -1.37
C GLN A 14 10.67 2.83 -0.84
N LEU A 15 10.41 2.16 0.28
CA LEU A 15 9.13 2.28 0.96
C LEU A 15 8.96 3.68 1.58
N HIS A 16 7.75 4.21 1.50
CA HIS A 16 7.39 5.49 2.10
C HIS A 16 6.37 5.33 3.23
N ILE A 17 6.13 6.39 3.98
CA ILE A 17 5.21 6.38 5.13
C ILE A 17 3.81 5.86 4.74
N GLY A 18 3.33 6.14 3.53
CA GLY A 18 2.07 5.59 3.01
C GLY A 18 2.06 4.07 2.89
N ASN A 19 3.18 3.44 2.49
CA ASN A 19 3.30 1.98 2.47
C ASN A 19 3.36 1.41 3.90
N TYR A 20 4.05 2.10 4.80
CA TYR A 20 4.20 1.66 6.18
C TYR A 20 2.85 1.63 6.90
N PHE A 21 2.14 2.74 6.92
CA PHE A 21 0.83 2.82 7.58
C PHE A 21 -0.25 2.08 6.79
N GLY A 22 -0.16 2.04 5.44
CA GLY A 22 -1.14 1.41 4.55
C GLY A 22 -1.11 -0.10 4.50
N ALA A 23 0.05 -0.72 4.70
CA ALA A 23 0.17 -2.16 4.54
C ALA A 23 1.02 -2.79 5.65
N ILE A 24 2.25 -2.31 5.84
CA ILE A 24 3.23 -3.00 6.69
C ILE A 24 2.78 -3.06 8.14
N GLN A 25 2.19 -2.01 8.68
CA GLN A 25 1.69 -2.00 10.06
C GLN A 25 0.65 -3.12 10.29
N SER A 26 -0.27 -3.31 9.34
CA SER A 26 -1.23 -4.43 9.38
C SER A 26 -0.53 -5.79 9.34
N TRP A 27 0.52 -5.92 8.52
CA TRP A 27 1.31 -7.16 8.46
C TRP A 27 1.98 -7.48 9.80
N LEU A 28 2.52 -6.44 10.45
CA LEU A 28 3.16 -6.59 11.76
C LEU A 28 2.17 -7.07 12.84
N GLU A 29 0.92 -6.62 12.78
CA GLU A 29 -0.12 -7.11 13.68
C GLU A 29 -0.53 -8.55 13.33
N LEU A 30 -0.76 -8.84 12.05
CA LEU A 30 -1.16 -10.17 11.58
C LEU A 30 -0.13 -11.25 11.92
N GLN A 31 1.16 -10.95 11.79
CA GLN A 31 2.22 -11.93 12.10
C GLN A 31 2.40 -12.19 13.60
N LYS A 32 1.79 -11.38 14.49
CA LYS A 32 1.82 -11.64 15.95
C LYS A 32 0.86 -12.74 16.34
N ASP A 33 -0.25 -12.90 15.61
CA ASP A 33 -1.25 -13.91 15.90
C ASP A 33 -0.76 -15.29 15.42
N LYS A 34 -0.62 -16.22 16.37
CA LYS A 34 -0.18 -17.61 16.11
C LYS A 34 -1.17 -18.42 15.27
N ASN A 35 -2.41 -17.93 15.11
CA ASN A 35 -3.41 -18.54 14.24
C ASN A 35 -3.24 -18.14 12.78
N ASN A 36 -2.33 -17.24 12.45
CA ASN A 36 -2.05 -16.80 11.10
C ASN A 36 -0.74 -17.42 10.58
N ASP A 37 -0.82 -18.07 9.44
CA ASP A 37 0.33 -18.43 8.61
C ASP A 37 0.50 -17.32 7.57
N CYS A 38 1.44 -16.39 7.83
CA CYS A 38 1.62 -15.20 7.00
C CYS A 38 2.65 -15.43 5.89
N ILE A 39 2.32 -15.00 4.67
CA ILE A 39 3.19 -14.98 3.49
C ILE A 39 3.25 -13.53 2.99
N PHE A 40 4.43 -12.92 3.03
CA PHE A 40 4.68 -11.57 2.51
C PHE A 40 5.65 -11.65 1.36
N GLN A 41 5.22 -11.20 0.18
CA GLN A 41 5.97 -11.38 -1.06
C GLN A 41 6.42 -10.05 -1.67
N ILE A 42 7.61 -10.09 -2.26
CA ILE A 42 8.07 -9.06 -3.18
C ILE A 42 7.63 -9.52 -4.57
N VAL A 43 6.70 -8.77 -5.17
CA VAL A 43 6.05 -9.17 -6.43
C VAL A 43 6.78 -8.58 -7.63
N ASP A 44 7.92 -9.15 -7.94
CA ASP A 44 8.82 -8.68 -8.99
C ASP A 44 8.32 -8.99 -10.41
N TYR A 45 7.56 -10.05 -10.63
CA TYR A 45 6.88 -10.26 -11.91
C TYR A 45 5.87 -9.14 -12.21
N HIS A 46 5.14 -8.67 -11.20
CA HIS A 46 4.24 -7.51 -11.40
C HIS A 46 5.01 -6.24 -11.76
N ALA A 47 6.26 -6.09 -11.31
CA ALA A 47 7.09 -4.94 -11.66
C ALA A 47 7.47 -4.90 -13.16
N LEU A 48 7.56 -6.06 -13.81
CA LEU A 48 7.89 -6.15 -15.23
C LEU A 48 6.88 -5.43 -16.13
N THR A 49 5.63 -5.28 -15.67
CA THR A 49 4.58 -4.58 -16.42
C THR A 49 4.93 -3.11 -16.70
N GLU A 50 5.81 -2.52 -15.90
CA GLU A 50 6.27 -1.13 -16.04
C GLU A 50 7.55 -0.99 -16.88
N GLY A 51 8.19 -2.11 -17.26
CA GLY A 51 9.41 -2.12 -18.09
C GLY A 51 10.64 -1.53 -17.39
N PRO A 52 10.94 -1.90 -16.12
CA PRO A 52 12.09 -1.36 -15.42
C PRO A 52 13.41 -1.84 -16.05
N GLU A 53 14.46 -1.00 -15.97
CA GLU A 53 15.80 -1.42 -16.32
C GLU A 53 16.28 -2.55 -15.40
N PRO A 54 16.96 -3.60 -15.92
CA PRO A 54 17.30 -4.79 -15.13
C PRO A 54 18.07 -4.51 -13.85
N LYS A 55 19.11 -3.67 -13.91
CA LYS A 55 19.90 -3.29 -12.73
C LYS A 55 19.09 -2.50 -11.70
N GLU A 56 18.15 -1.70 -12.17
CA GLU A 56 17.28 -0.94 -11.30
C GLU A 56 16.28 -1.87 -10.60
N LEU A 57 15.72 -2.84 -11.31
CA LEU A 57 14.82 -3.85 -10.73
C LEU A 57 15.54 -4.66 -9.64
N GLU A 58 16.76 -5.13 -9.91
CA GLU A 58 17.59 -5.86 -8.94
C GLU A 58 17.79 -5.04 -7.65
N GLN A 59 18.19 -3.77 -7.79
CA GLN A 59 18.37 -2.88 -6.64
C GLN A 59 17.05 -2.63 -5.90
N ARG A 60 15.95 -2.44 -6.60
CA ARG A 60 14.63 -2.22 -6.00
C ARG A 60 14.15 -3.47 -5.23
N ILE A 61 14.41 -4.69 -5.73
CA ILE A 61 14.11 -5.95 -5.05
C ILE A 61 14.90 -6.02 -3.73
N PHE A 62 16.22 -5.76 -3.80
CA PHE A 62 17.07 -5.75 -2.62
C PHE A 62 16.60 -4.72 -1.58
N ASP A 63 16.37 -3.48 -2.00
CA ASP A 63 15.90 -2.41 -1.11
C ASP A 63 14.54 -2.76 -0.46
N THR A 64 13.61 -3.36 -1.23
CA THR A 64 12.31 -3.77 -0.70
C THR A 64 12.45 -4.88 0.34
N ALA A 65 13.35 -5.84 0.13
CA ALA A 65 13.63 -6.91 1.09
C ALA A 65 14.23 -6.36 2.38
N VAL A 66 15.22 -5.46 2.26
CA VAL A 66 15.81 -4.75 3.41
C VAL A 66 14.73 -3.98 4.16
N ASP A 67 13.87 -3.27 3.45
CA ASP A 67 12.81 -2.45 4.04
C ASP A 67 11.76 -3.29 4.77
N PHE A 68 11.39 -4.48 4.26
CA PHE A 68 10.50 -5.40 4.97
C PHE A 68 11.08 -5.82 6.32
N LEU A 69 12.34 -6.25 6.32
CA LEU A 69 13.02 -6.71 7.54
C LEU A 69 13.25 -5.55 8.51
N ALA A 70 13.67 -4.39 8.01
CA ALA A 70 13.88 -3.20 8.81
C ALA A 70 12.60 -2.68 9.46
N ALA A 71 11.45 -2.84 8.77
CA ALA A 71 10.14 -2.50 9.32
C ALA A 71 9.66 -3.49 10.41
N GLY A 72 10.29 -4.67 10.52
CA GLY A 72 9.96 -5.67 11.53
C GLY A 72 9.20 -6.89 11.00
N VAL A 73 9.09 -7.06 9.68
CA VAL A 73 8.60 -8.32 9.10
C VAL A 73 9.62 -9.42 9.44
N SER A 74 9.16 -10.45 10.15
CA SER A 74 10.03 -11.46 10.75
C SER A 74 10.02 -12.77 9.97
N PRO A 75 11.15 -13.21 9.40
CA PRO A 75 11.27 -14.50 8.73
C PRO A 75 11.03 -15.72 9.65
N ALA A 76 11.12 -15.51 10.96
CA ALA A 76 10.81 -16.55 11.96
C ALA A 76 9.28 -16.71 12.17
N LYS A 77 8.49 -15.69 11.85
CA LYS A 77 7.03 -15.68 12.04
C LYS A 77 6.25 -15.75 10.75
N SER A 78 6.88 -15.38 9.63
CA SER A 78 6.25 -15.25 8.32
C SER A 78 7.15 -15.84 7.25
N ILE A 79 6.58 -16.25 6.13
CA ILE A 79 7.34 -16.52 4.92
C ILE A 79 7.57 -15.17 4.22
N VAL A 80 8.84 -14.78 4.06
CA VAL A 80 9.25 -13.60 3.27
C VAL A 80 9.87 -14.12 1.99
N MET A 81 9.27 -13.84 0.84
CA MET A 81 9.66 -14.45 -0.42
C MET A 81 9.77 -13.47 -1.59
N LEU A 82 10.52 -13.86 -2.60
CA LEU A 82 10.56 -13.23 -3.92
C LEU A 82 9.70 -14.05 -4.88
N GLN A 83 8.75 -13.43 -5.55
CA GLN A 83 7.74 -14.08 -6.39
C GLN A 83 8.40 -14.90 -7.52
N SER A 84 9.40 -14.36 -8.22
CA SER A 84 10.08 -15.02 -9.32
C SER A 84 10.87 -16.28 -8.93
N MET A 85 11.21 -16.44 -7.64
CA MET A 85 11.83 -17.67 -7.14
C MET A 85 10.84 -18.84 -7.00
N VAL A 86 9.54 -18.60 -7.25
CA VAL A 86 8.46 -19.61 -7.19
C VAL A 86 7.72 -19.59 -8.53
N PRO A 87 8.23 -20.24 -9.58
CA PRO A 87 7.65 -20.20 -10.93
C PRO A 87 6.23 -20.78 -11.00
N GLU A 88 5.80 -21.50 -9.99
CA GLU A 88 4.44 -22.02 -9.87
C GLU A 88 3.37 -20.93 -9.91
N HIS A 89 3.71 -19.68 -9.62
CA HIS A 89 2.84 -18.51 -9.78
C HIS A 89 2.45 -18.29 -11.24
N THR A 90 3.44 -18.29 -12.12
CA THR A 90 3.20 -18.10 -13.57
C THR A 90 2.57 -19.34 -14.20
N ASP A 91 2.91 -20.54 -13.72
CA ASP A 91 2.31 -21.79 -14.15
C ASP A 91 0.79 -21.81 -13.84
N LEU A 92 0.41 -21.39 -12.63
CA LEU A 92 -1.00 -21.27 -12.28
C LEU A 92 -1.67 -20.11 -13.03
N ALA A 93 -1.01 -18.96 -13.18
CA ALA A 93 -1.55 -17.82 -13.91
C ALA A 93 -1.95 -18.21 -15.34
N TRP A 94 -1.12 -19.00 -16.03
CA TRP A 94 -1.45 -19.52 -17.36
C TRP A 94 -2.73 -20.37 -17.35
N ILE A 95 -2.86 -21.27 -16.39
CA ILE A 95 -4.05 -22.10 -16.25
C ILE A 95 -5.31 -21.23 -16.01
N LEU A 96 -5.18 -20.23 -15.14
CA LEU A 96 -6.30 -19.34 -14.82
C LEU A 96 -6.67 -18.43 -16.00
N ASN A 97 -5.70 -18.00 -16.80
CA ASN A 97 -5.93 -17.25 -18.03
C ASN A 97 -6.86 -17.99 -19.00
N CYS A 98 -6.72 -19.31 -19.11
CA CYS A 98 -7.56 -20.12 -20.00
C CYS A 98 -9.04 -20.21 -19.57
N ILE A 99 -9.40 -19.70 -18.39
CA ILE A 99 -10.78 -19.70 -17.87
C ILE A 99 -11.28 -18.31 -17.49
N THR A 100 -10.46 -17.27 -17.71
CA THR A 100 -10.79 -15.88 -17.38
C THR A 100 -11.22 -15.14 -18.65
N PRO A 101 -12.49 -14.70 -18.76
CA PRO A 101 -12.92 -13.89 -19.89
C PRO A 101 -12.20 -12.54 -19.94
N VAL A 102 -11.74 -12.13 -21.11
CA VAL A 102 -11.07 -10.82 -21.33
C VAL A 102 -11.93 -9.66 -20.82
N SER A 103 -13.24 -9.73 -21.01
CA SER A 103 -14.19 -8.69 -20.56
C SER A 103 -14.20 -8.47 -19.04
N TRP A 104 -13.73 -9.42 -18.24
CA TRP A 104 -13.59 -9.21 -16.80
C TRP A 104 -12.43 -8.27 -16.50
N LEU A 105 -11.32 -8.42 -17.23
CA LEU A 105 -10.12 -7.62 -17.04
C LEU A 105 -10.29 -6.19 -17.54
N GLU A 106 -11.02 -6.00 -18.66
CA GLU A 106 -11.33 -4.68 -19.21
C GLU A 106 -12.18 -3.82 -18.28
N ARG A 107 -12.96 -4.44 -17.38
CA ARG A 107 -13.81 -3.73 -16.41
C ARG A 107 -13.05 -3.25 -15.18
N VAL A 108 -11.82 -3.72 -14.96
CA VAL A 108 -11.02 -3.32 -13.79
C VAL A 108 -10.61 -1.84 -13.92
N PRO A 109 -11.02 -0.96 -12.98
CA PRO A 109 -10.75 0.49 -13.09
C PRO A 109 -9.27 0.80 -13.25
N THR A 110 -8.41 0.09 -12.55
CA THR A 110 -6.95 0.28 -12.59
C THR A 110 -6.32 -0.06 -13.96
N TYR A 111 -6.96 -0.89 -14.78
CA TYR A 111 -6.51 -1.10 -16.17
C TYR A 111 -6.58 0.19 -16.98
N LYS A 112 -7.71 0.92 -16.89
CA LYS A 112 -7.88 2.20 -17.58
C LYS A 112 -6.86 3.23 -17.10
N GLU A 113 -6.71 3.40 -15.80
CA GLU A 113 -5.74 4.33 -15.21
C GLU A 113 -4.29 4.00 -15.62
N LYS A 114 -3.94 2.72 -15.59
CA LYS A 114 -2.60 2.27 -16.00
C LYS A 114 -2.39 2.40 -17.51
N SER A 115 -3.39 2.12 -18.34
CA SER A 115 -3.28 2.26 -19.78
C SER A 115 -3.10 3.72 -20.22
N GLU A 116 -3.74 4.67 -19.54
CA GLU A 116 -3.50 6.10 -19.76
C GLU A 116 -2.10 6.52 -19.30
N ARG A 117 -1.67 6.06 -18.12
CA ARG A 117 -0.37 6.40 -17.55
C ARG A 117 0.81 5.79 -18.32
N PHE A 118 0.66 4.59 -18.84
CA PHE A 118 1.68 3.85 -19.59
C PHE A 118 1.32 3.71 -21.09
N ALA A 119 0.68 4.72 -21.67
CA ALA A 119 0.24 4.70 -23.07
C ALA A 119 1.35 4.36 -24.08
N HIS A 120 2.60 4.64 -23.73
CA HIS A 120 3.78 4.31 -24.52
C HIS A 120 4.28 2.85 -24.33
N ASN A 121 3.78 2.13 -23.33
CA ASN A 121 4.17 0.76 -23.00
C ASN A 121 2.93 -0.09 -22.66
N LEU A 122 1.92 -0.09 -23.53
CA LEU A 122 0.77 -0.97 -23.38
C LEU A 122 1.19 -2.38 -23.77
N ASN A 123 1.28 -3.24 -22.77
CA ASN A 123 1.66 -4.64 -22.95
C ASN A 123 0.64 -5.59 -22.31
N MET A 124 0.70 -6.87 -22.70
CA MET A 124 -0.22 -7.89 -22.19
C MET A 124 -0.16 -8.03 -20.67
N GLY A 125 1.01 -7.84 -20.04
CA GLY A 125 1.14 -7.89 -18.59
C GLY A 125 0.31 -6.84 -17.86
N LEU A 126 0.12 -5.64 -18.44
CA LEU A 126 -0.77 -4.61 -17.90
C LEU A 126 -2.25 -5.01 -17.95
N MET A 127 -2.65 -5.85 -18.89
CA MET A 127 -3.99 -6.40 -18.94
C MET A 127 -4.14 -7.62 -18.04
N ASP A 128 -3.11 -8.47 -17.98
CA ASP A 128 -3.15 -9.79 -17.39
C ASP A 128 -2.74 -9.84 -15.90
N TYR A 129 -2.11 -8.79 -15.37
CA TYR A 129 -1.65 -8.81 -13.97
C TYR A 129 -2.74 -9.16 -12.93
N PRO A 130 -4.05 -8.89 -13.12
CA PRO A 130 -5.07 -9.33 -12.16
C PRO A 130 -5.18 -10.85 -12.07
N VAL A 131 -4.90 -11.58 -13.18
CA VAL A 131 -4.88 -13.05 -13.18
C VAL A 131 -3.62 -13.57 -12.49
N LEU A 132 -2.48 -12.93 -12.67
CA LEU A 132 -1.26 -13.25 -11.91
C LEU A 132 -1.48 -12.99 -10.41
N MET A 133 -2.14 -11.91 -10.03
CA MET A 133 -2.50 -11.64 -8.63
C MET A 133 -3.46 -12.71 -8.08
N ALA A 134 -4.43 -13.16 -8.89
CA ALA A 134 -5.30 -14.27 -8.51
C ALA A 134 -4.50 -15.56 -8.30
N ALA A 135 -3.52 -15.85 -9.16
CA ALA A 135 -2.62 -16.99 -9.00
C ALA A 135 -1.80 -16.88 -7.71
N ASP A 136 -1.25 -15.70 -7.39
CA ASP A 136 -0.52 -15.45 -6.15
C ASP A 136 -1.35 -15.85 -4.92
N ILE A 137 -2.62 -15.47 -4.90
CA ILE A 137 -3.53 -15.70 -3.78
C ILE A 137 -3.99 -17.16 -3.72
N LEU A 138 -4.48 -17.68 -4.83
CA LEU A 138 -5.12 -19.00 -4.91
C LEU A 138 -4.13 -20.15 -4.76
N LEU A 139 -2.88 -19.94 -5.19
CA LEU A 139 -1.80 -20.94 -5.10
C LEU A 139 -1.55 -21.38 -3.66
N TYR A 140 -1.66 -20.48 -2.71
CA TYR A 140 -1.47 -20.74 -1.27
C TYR A 140 -2.77 -21.02 -0.52
N LYS A 141 -3.93 -21.01 -1.21
CA LYS A 141 -5.26 -21.08 -0.58
C LYS A 141 -5.41 -19.99 0.50
N ALA A 142 -4.86 -18.81 0.23
CA ALA A 142 -4.93 -17.70 1.15
C ALA A 142 -6.40 -17.27 1.33
N ASN A 143 -6.81 -17.14 2.60
CA ASN A 143 -8.19 -16.83 2.95
C ASN A 143 -8.35 -15.44 3.60
N ILE A 144 -7.23 -14.77 3.95
CA ILE A 144 -7.20 -13.39 4.44
C ILE A 144 -6.22 -12.57 3.61
N ILE A 145 -6.70 -11.52 2.98
CA ILE A 145 -5.89 -10.63 2.15
C ILE A 145 -5.97 -9.22 2.72
N PRO A 146 -4.90 -8.76 3.42
CA PRO A 146 -4.81 -7.38 3.87
C PRO A 146 -4.58 -6.46 2.67
N VAL A 147 -5.55 -5.61 2.36
CA VAL A 147 -5.56 -4.72 1.19
C VAL A 147 -6.19 -3.38 1.51
N GLY A 148 -5.81 -2.36 0.74
CA GLY A 148 -6.56 -1.11 0.65
C GLY A 148 -7.83 -1.28 -0.17
N ILE A 149 -8.78 -0.37 -0.02
CA ILE A 149 -10.07 -0.38 -0.73
C ILE A 149 -9.88 -0.35 -2.25
N ASP A 150 -8.86 0.35 -2.75
CA ASP A 150 -8.49 0.40 -4.17
C ASP A 150 -8.17 -0.97 -4.78
N GLN A 151 -7.88 -1.98 -3.95
CA GLN A 151 -7.59 -3.36 -4.39
C GLN A 151 -8.81 -4.29 -4.36
N LEU A 152 -9.97 -3.84 -3.87
CA LEU A 152 -11.18 -4.67 -3.83
C LEU A 152 -11.63 -5.17 -5.20
N PRO A 153 -11.57 -4.37 -6.29
CA PRO A 153 -11.91 -4.88 -7.62
C PRO A 153 -11.05 -6.07 -8.07
N HIS A 154 -9.74 -6.05 -7.75
CA HIS A 154 -8.84 -7.18 -8.07
C HIS A 154 -9.17 -8.43 -7.25
N LEU A 155 -9.54 -8.23 -5.98
CA LEU A 155 -9.93 -9.34 -5.12
C LEU A 155 -11.24 -9.96 -5.59
N GLU A 156 -12.18 -9.16 -6.11
CA GLU A 156 -13.41 -9.70 -6.69
C GLU A 156 -13.13 -10.51 -7.96
N ILE A 157 -12.26 -10.04 -8.86
CA ILE A 157 -11.79 -10.85 -10.00
C ILE A 157 -11.18 -12.18 -9.52
N THR A 158 -10.40 -12.15 -8.45
CA THR A 158 -9.83 -13.37 -7.85
C THR A 158 -10.92 -14.36 -7.40
N ARG A 159 -12.01 -13.86 -6.80
CA ARG A 159 -13.15 -14.68 -6.38
C ARG A 159 -13.92 -15.23 -7.58
N GLU A 160 -14.15 -14.40 -8.60
CA GLU A 160 -14.80 -14.84 -9.85
C GLU A 160 -14.01 -15.96 -10.53
N ILE A 161 -12.68 -15.83 -10.62
CA ILE A 161 -11.78 -16.85 -11.15
C ILE A 161 -11.87 -18.14 -10.30
N ALA A 162 -11.84 -18.01 -8.97
CA ALA A 162 -11.95 -19.16 -8.07
C ALA A 162 -13.28 -19.90 -8.24
N ARG A 163 -14.41 -19.17 -8.36
CA ARG A 163 -15.74 -19.72 -8.61
C ARG A 163 -15.82 -20.41 -9.98
N SER A 164 -15.30 -19.77 -11.03
CA SER A 164 -15.25 -20.32 -12.38
C SER A 164 -14.49 -21.65 -12.42
N PHE A 165 -13.29 -21.67 -11.81
CA PHE A 165 -12.49 -22.90 -11.70
C PHE A 165 -13.22 -23.99 -10.92
N ASN A 166 -13.79 -23.67 -9.75
CA ASN A 166 -14.48 -24.62 -8.89
C ASN A 166 -15.72 -25.21 -9.58
N THR A 167 -16.44 -24.42 -10.34
CA THR A 167 -17.60 -24.87 -11.10
C THR A 167 -17.21 -25.86 -12.22
N ARG A 168 -16.10 -25.55 -12.92
CA ARG A 168 -15.68 -26.35 -14.08
C ARG A 168 -14.95 -27.64 -13.68
N TYR A 169 -14.10 -27.57 -12.64
CA TYR A 169 -13.17 -28.67 -12.29
C TYR A 169 -13.38 -29.22 -10.87
N GLY A 170 -14.43 -28.77 -10.18
CA GLY A 170 -14.75 -29.18 -8.82
C GLY A 170 -13.97 -28.39 -7.75
N LYS A 171 -14.54 -28.35 -6.55
CA LYS A 171 -14.08 -27.55 -5.40
C LYS A 171 -12.58 -27.69 -5.15
N THR A 172 -11.83 -26.59 -5.35
CA THR A 172 -10.37 -26.53 -5.29
C THR A 172 -9.89 -25.31 -4.55
N PHE A 173 -10.37 -24.13 -4.93
CA PHE A 173 -9.97 -22.85 -4.36
C PHE A 173 -10.94 -22.39 -3.27
N ILE A 174 -10.40 -21.67 -2.30
CA ILE A 174 -11.15 -20.96 -1.27
C ILE A 174 -11.29 -19.51 -1.74
N GLU A 175 -12.48 -18.94 -1.66
CA GLU A 175 -12.67 -17.53 -1.94
C GLU A 175 -11.99 -16.70 -0.84
N PRO A 176 -11.04 -15.81 -1.22
CA PRO A 176 -10.34 -15.00 -0.26
C PRO A 176 -11.25 -13.89 0.31
N LYS A 177 -11.01 -13.54 1.58
CA LYS A 177 -11.67 -12.42 2.24
C LYS A 177 -10.69 -11.27 2.39
N GLU A 178 -11.16 -10.07 2.12
CA GLU A 178 -10.42 -8.86 2.42
C GLU A 178 -10.28 -8.66 3.93
N LYS A 179 -9.14 -8.14 4.32
CA LYS A 179 -8.98 -7.45 5.59
C LYS A 179 -8.59 -6.01 5.26
N ILE A 180 -9.59 -5.13 5.32
CA ILE A 180 -9.35 -3.72 5.05
C ILE A 180 -8.39 -3.18 6.11
N THR A 181 -7.30 -2.58 5.63
CA THR A 181 -6.36 -1.88 6.49
C THR A 181 -6.87 -0.46 6.70
N PRO A 182 -7.28 -0.09 7.92
CA PRO A 182 -7.69 1.27 8.22
C PRO A 182 -6.47 2.18 8.11
N THR A 183 -6.37 2.89 7.01
CA THR A 183 -5.21 3.76 6.78
C THR A 183 -5.67 5.10 6.26
N PRO A 184 -5.31 6.18 6.95
CA PRO A 184 -5.56 7.49 6.41
C PRO A 184 -4.87 7.63 5.05
N LYS A 185 -5.61 8.12 4.05
CA LYS A 185 -5.09 8.38 2.72
C LYS A 185 -4.06 9.51 2.79
N ILE A 186 -2.78 9.16 2.83
CA ILE A 186 -1.70 10.16 2.85
C ILE A 186 -1.51 10.68 1.44
N MET A 187 -1.65 12.00 1.29
CA MET A 187 -1.52 12.66 0.01
C MET A 187 -0.07 13.08 -0.27
N SER A 188 0.24 13.35 -1.56
CA SER A 188 1.56 13.80 -1.99
C SER A 188 1.96 15.11 -1.32
N LEU A 189 3.24 15.24 -1.00
CA LEU A 189 3.81 16.46 -0.42
C LEU A 189 3.95 17.60 -1.43
N THR A 190 3.89 17.32 -2.73
CA THR A 190 4.03 18.34 -3.81
C THR A 190 2.70 18.65 -4.46
N ASP A 191 1.80 17.66 -4.55
CA ASP A 191 0.45 17.82 -5.11
C ASP A 191 -0.56 17.17 -4.16
N PRO A 192 -1.13 17.94 -3.22
CA PRO A 192 -2.01 17.40 -2.19
C PRO A 192 -3.34 16.83 -2.71
N THR A 193 -3.65 17.01 -3.98
CA THR A 193 -4.82 16.40 -4.62
C THR A 193 -4.57 14.96 -5.08
N LYS A 194 -3.31 14.50 -5.08
CA LYS A 194 -2.91 13.15 -5.50
C LYS A 194 -2.41 12.33 -4.31
N LYS A 195 -2.70 11.04 -4.32
CA LYS A 195 -2.16 10.09 -3.32
C LYS A 195 -0.62 10.12 -3.34
N MET A 196 0.01 9.98 -2.18
CA MET A 196 1.46 9.85 -2.06
C MET A 196 1.97 8.71 -2.91
N SER A 197 2.85 9.01 -3.86
CA SER A 197 3.36 8.04 -4.82
C SER A 197 4.75 8.43 -5.29
N LYS A 198 5.61 7.43 -5.49
CA LYS A 198 6.97 7.59 -6.03
C LYS A 198 6.99 8.15 -7.45
N SER A 199 5.95 7.86 -8.24
CA SER A 199 5.82 8.34 -9.62
C SER A 199 5.71 9.86 -9.78
N LEU A 200 5.39 10.57 -8.68
CA LEU A 200 5.34 12.03 -8.64
C LEU A 200 6.70 12.67 -8.33
N GLY A 201 7.75 11.84 -8.26
CA GLY A 201 9.12 12.27 -7.98
C GLY A 201 9.50 12.26 -6.49
N PRO A 202 10.81 12.36 -6.18
CA PRO A 202 11.35 12.10 -4.84
C PRO A 202 10.91 13.12 -3.77
N LYS A 203 10.45 14.29 -4.16
CA LYS A 203 9.93 15.32 -3.23
C LYS A 203 8.46 15.09 -2.84
N SER A 204 7.76 14.19 -3.53
CA SER A 204 6.32 13.95 -3.33
C SER A 204 5.99 13.05 -2.14
N TYR A 205 6.97 12.36 -1.59
CA TYR A 205 6.78 11.40 -0.51
C TYR A 205 7.91 11.47 0.52
N ILE A 206 7.64 10.99 1.74
CA ILE A 206 8.66 10.75 2.75
C ILE A 206 9.01 9.26 2.71
N ALA A 207 10.24 8.95 2.26
CA ALA A 207 10.74 7.59 2.34
C ALA A 207 11.02 7.22 3.80
N LEU A 208 10.83 5.95 4.16
CA LEU A 208 11.17 5.47 5.50
C LEU A 208 12.66 5.62 5.80
N ALA A 209 13.48 5.56 4.76
CA ALA A 209 14.93 5.69 4.81
C ALA A 209 15.44 7.14 4.70
N ASP A 210 14.58 8.13 4.52
CA ASP A 210 14.99 9.53 4.43
C ASP A 210 15.79 9.96 5.66
N SER A 211 16.88 10.72 5.43
CA SER A 211 17.64 11.32 6.51
C SER A 211 16.82 12.40 7.23
N PRO A 212 17.14 12.74 8.49
CA PRO A 212 16.52 13.85 9.19
C PRO A 212 16.49 15.15 8.37
N ALA A 213 17.60 15.52 7.76
CA ALA A 213 17.69 16.71 6.90
C ALA A 213 16.79 16.64 5.67
N THR A 214 16.67 15.45 5.06
CA THR A 214 15.78 15.22 3.92
C THR A 214 14.32 15.37 4.33
N ILE A 215 13.92 14.80 5.48
CA ILE A 215 12.57 14.93 6.02
C ILE A 215 12.22 16.40 6.29
N GLU A 216 13.11 17.14 6.96
CA GLU A 216 12.92 18.57 7.22
C GLU A 216 12.71 19.36 5.92
N ASN A 217 13.56 19.16 4.92
CA ASN A 217 13.44 19.86 3.65
C ASN A 217 12.13 19.54 2.92
N LYS A 218 11.71 18.27 2.93
CA LYS A 218 10.44 17.85 2.31
C LYS A 218 9.24 18.47 3.02
N VAL A 219 9.21 18.43 4.36
CA VAL A 219 8.11 19.01 5.15
C VAL A 219 8.07 20.54 5.02
N LYS A 220 9.24 21.21 5.06
CA LYS A 220 9.31 22.66 4.87
C LYS A 220 8.79 23.11 3.51
N SER A 221 9.03 22.32 2.46
CA SER A 221 8.63 22.64 1.09
C SER A 221 7.19 22.30 0.74
N MET A 222 6.48 21.54 1.59
CA MET A 222 5.09 21.17 1.26
C MET A 222 4.16 22.38 1.25
N PRO A 223 3.19 22.43 0.31
CA PRO A 223 2.24 23.50 0.24
C PRO A 223 1.33 23.53 1.48
N THR A 224 0.99 24.73 1.88
CA THR A 224 0.01 25.04 2.95
C THR A 224 -0.77 26.27 2.53
N ALA A 225 -1.80 26.68 3.28
CA ALA A 225 -2.46 27.94 3.08
C ALA A 225 -1.55 29.12 3.45
N THR A 226 -1.78 30.30 2.88
CA THR A 226 -1.03 31.53 3.20
C THR A 226 -1.52 32.22 4.46
N GLY A 227 -2.68 31.84 4.97
CA GLY A 227 -3.34 32.44 6.13
C GLY A 227 -4.45 33.46 5.75
N ASP A 228 -4.41 33.98 4.53
CA ASP A 228 -5.41 34.96 4.07
C ASP A 228 -6.69 34.33 3.47
N GLU A 229 -6.68 33.01 3.29
CA GLU A 229 -7.79 32.27 2.68
C GLU A 229 -8.86 31.89 3.73
N LYS A 230 -9.49 32.88 4.36
CA LYS A 230 -10.45 32.71 5.47
C LYS A 230 -11.63 31.77 5.12
N ASP A 231 -12.08 31.80 3.89
CA ASP A 231 -13.17 30.93 3.41
C ASP A 231 -12.73 29.45 3.35
N ILE A 232 -11.49 29.18 2.92
CA ILE A 232 -10.92 27.84 2.86
C ILE A 232 -10.66 27.31 4.28
N ILE A 233 -10.09 28.14 5.15
CA ILE A 233 -9.85 27.79 6.56
C ILE A 233 -11.17 27.47 7.26
N ARG A 234 -12.21 28.26 7.05
CA ARG A 234 -13.56 28.01 7.61
C ARG A 234 -14.13 26.67 7.13
N GLU A 235 -14.00 26.40 5.83
CA GLU A 235 -14.44 25.14 5.24
C GLU A 235 -13.66 23.96 5.81
N PHE A 236 -12.34 24.09 5.96
CA PHE A 236 -11.49 23.09 6.58
C PHE A 236 -11.88 22.82 8.05
N LEU A 237 -12.06 23.86 8.86
CA LEU A 237 -12.44 23.74 10.27
C LEU A 237 -13.81 23.09 10.46
N LYS A 238 -14.78 23.35 9.57
CA LYS A 238 -16.07 22.68 9.57
C LYS A 238 -15.92 21.17 9.36
N ASN A 239 -15.13 20.78 8.37
CA ASN A 239 -14.95 19.37 8.04
C ASN A 239 -14.06 18.63 9.07
N THR A 240 -13.07 19.30 9.69
CA THR A 240 -12.21 18.67 10.70
C THR A 240 -12.93 18.39 12.02
N LYS A 241 -13.98 19.11 12.36
CA LYS A 241 -14.83 18.79 13.54
C LYS A 241 -15.54 17.45 13.37
N GLU A 242 -16.02 17.16 12.17
CA GLU A 242 -16.63 15.87 11.82
C GLU A 242 -15.58 14.74 11.75
N VAL A 243 -14.43 15.01 11.16
CA VAL A 243 -13.30 14.06 11.02
C VAL A 243 -12.68 13.68 12.38
N ASN A 244 -12.59 14.60 13.36
CA ASN A 244 -12.06 14.27 14.70
C ASN A 244 -12.93 13.26 15.47
N ILE A 245 -14.21 13.18 15.20
CA ILE A 245 -15.13 12.20 15.81
C ILE A 245 -14.91 10.82 15.16
N GLU A 246 -14.72 10.77 13.84
CA GLU A 246 -14.56 9.51 13.10
C GLU A 246 -13.17 8.88 13.26
N PHE A 247 -12.10 9.67 13.40
CA PHE A 247 -10.73 9.12 13.58
C PHE A 247 -10.49 8.48 14.96
N LYS A 248 -11.28 8.79 15.98
CA LYS A 248 -11.25 8.08 17.26
C LYS A 248 -11.68 6.61 17.12
N ASP A 249 -12.59 6.35 16.18
CA ASP A 249 -13.16 5.02 15.92
C ASP A 249 -12.34 4.23 14.89
N MET A 250 -11.45 4.89 14.12
CA MET A 250 -10.61 4.26 13.10
C MET A 250 -9.51 3.32 13.67
N ALA A 251 -9.30 3.32 14.97
CA ALA A 251 -8.27 2.46 15.57
C ALA A 251 -8.67 0.98 15.62
N THR A 252 -9.93 0.63 15.39
CA THR A 252 -10.44 -0.73 15.58
C THR A 252 -11.09 -1.36 14.35
N GLU A 253 -11.89 -0.66 13.56
CA GLU A 253 -12.46 -1.19 12.28
C GLU A 253 -12.92 -0.01 11.39
N TYR A 254 -12.40 0.06 10.16
CA TYR A 254 -12.82 1.06 9.18
C TYR A 254 -13.73 0.40 8.12
N PRO A 255 -15.04 0.64 8.15
CA PRO A 255 -15.93 0.05 7.15
C PRO A 255 -15.76 0.74 5.79
N PRO A 256 -15.82 -0.03 4.67
CA PRO A 256 -15.63 0.49 3.31
C PRO A 256 -16.55 1.66 2.92
N ASP A 257 -17.75 1.70 3.46
CA ASP A 257 -18.75 2.73 3.24
C ASP A 257 -18.33 4.12 3.78
N LYS A 258 -17.52 4.18 4.83
CA LYS A 258 -16.99 5.46 5.34
C LYS A 258 -15.94 6.09 4.40
N GLU A 259 -15.09 5.29 3.74
CA GLU A 259 -14.11 5.84 2.77
C GLU A 259 -14.82 6.31 1.49
N ILE A 260 -15.82 5.57 1.02
CA ILE A 260 -16.67 5.99 -0.12
C ILE A 260 -17.38 7.31 0.21
N LYS A 261 -17.91 7.45 1.43
CA LYS A 261 -18.53 8.70 1.88
C LYS A 261 -17.51 9.84 1.92
N ALA A 262 -16.33 9.61 2.47
CA ALA A 262 -15.27 10.62 2.51
C ALA A 262 -14.82 11.08 1.11
N GLU A 263 -14.76 10.20 0.12
CA GLU A 263 -14.47 10.55 -1.28
C GLU A 263 -15.61 11.36 -1.92
N GLN A 264 -16.87 11.03 -1.62
CA GLN A 264 -18.03 11.79 -2.07
C GLN A 264 -18.05 13.20 -1.47
N ASP A 265 -17.75 13.32 -0.18
CA ASP A 265 -17.66 14.61 0.53
C ASP A 265 -16.53 15.47 -0.04
N LEU A 266 -15.35 14.91 -0.31
CA LEU A 266 -14.24 15.61 -0.98
C LEU A 266 -14.63 16.07 -2.39
N SER A 267 -15.35 15.24 -3.15
CA SER A 267 -15.86 15.62 -4.48
C SER A 267 -16.86 16.79 -4.42
N ALA A 268 -17.73 16.80 -3.43
CA ALA A 268 -18.67 17.90 -3.20
C ALA A 268 -17.96 19.20 -2.82
N ILE A 269 -16.93 19.11 -1.95
CA ILE A 269 -16.07 20.24 -1.57
C ILE A 269 -15.33 20.78 -2.80
N ALA A 270 -14.77 19.89 -3.63
CA ALA A 270 -14.06 20.28 -4.85
C ALA A 270 -14.96 21.09 -5.82
N LYS A 271 -16.20 20.62 -6.02
CA LYS A 271 -17.19 21.32 -6.86
C LYS A 271 -17.54 22.70 -6.31
N ARG A 272 -17.66 22.84 -4.98
CA ARG A 272 -18.02 24.10 -4.33
C ARG A 272 -16.89 25.12 -4.33
N LEU A 273 -15.66 24.69 -4.05
CA LEU A 273 -14.49 25.58 -3.94
C LEU A 273 -13.86 25.94 -5.29
N GLY A 274 -14.01 25.10 -6.29
CA GLY A 274 -13.25 25.17 -7.54
C GLY A 274 -11.79 24.72 -7.39
N ALA A 275 -11.11 24.46 -8.51
CA ALA A 275 -9.84 23.73 -8.53
C ALA A 275 -8.72 24.35 -7.65
N ASN A 276 -8.52 25.68 -7.74
CA ASN A 276 -7.42 26.33 -6.99
C ASN A 276 -7.65 26.31 -5.48
N LYS A 277 -8.84 26.71 -5.04
CA LYS A 277 -9.19 26.71 -3.61
C LYS A 277 -9.25 25.29 -3.04
N PHE A 278 -9.71 24.33 -3.82
CA PHE A 278 -9.70 22.92 -3.44
C PHE A 278 -8.27 22.41 -3.24
N LYS A 279 -7.32 22.82 -4.07
CA LYS A 279 -5.91 22.46 -3.88
C LYS A 279 -5.35 22.96 -2.56
N THR A 280 -5.67 24.20 -2.17
CA THR A 280 -5.27 24.77 -0.87
C THR A 280 -5.99 24.06 0.29
N PHE A 281 -7.27 23.74 0.14
CA PHE A 281 -8.01 22.92 1.12
C PHE A 281 -7.30 21.56 1.33
N MET A 282 -6.96 20.87 0.26
CA MET A 282 -6.26 19.58 0.31
C MET A 282 -4.85 19.70 0.89
N ALA A 283 -4.18 20.84 0.71
CA ALA A 283 -2.88 21.10 1.35
C ALA A 283 -3.01 21.20 2.87
N LEU A 284 -4.00 21.94 3.38
CA LEU A 284 -4.32 21.99 4.81
C LEU A 284 -4.71 20.62 5.34
N PHE A 285 -5.58 19.92 4.62
CA PHE A 285 -6.06 18.61 5.00
C PHE A 285 -4.89 17.60 5.10
N ASN A 286 -4.02 17.52 4.09
CA ASN A 286 -2.86 16.65 4.10
C ASN A 286 -1.89 16.99 5.24
N PHE A 287 -1.66 18.28 5.49
CA PHE A 287 -0.82 18.71 6.60
C PHE A 287 -1.41 18.28 7.95
N TYR A 288 -2.71 18.48 8.15
CA TYR A 288 -3.39 18.05 9.36
C TYR A 288 -3.41 16.54 9.53
N MET A 289 -3.57 15.78 8.44
CA MET A 289 -3.48 14.32 8.47
C MET A 289 -2.10 13.83 8.92
N LEU A 290 -1.04 14.47 8.46
CA LEU A 290 0.31 14.15 8.92
C LEU A 290 0.50 14.52 10.40
N LEU A 291 -0.03 15.66 10.87
CA LEU A 291 -0.08 15.98 12.30
C LEU A 291 -0.87 14.93 13.08
N TYR A 292 -1.98 14.45 12.51
CA TYR A 292 -2.80 13.41 13.15
C TYR A 292 -2.01 12.11 13.35
N ILE A 293 -1.23 11.69 12.37
CA ILE A 293 -0.43 10.45 12.40
C ILE A 293 0.76 10.58 13.35
N PHE A 294 1.44 11.73 13.39
CA PHE A 294 2.74 11.87 14.03
C PHE A 294 2.76 12.73 15.29
N ALA A 295 1.81 13.63 15.47
CA ALA A 295 1.78 14.57 16.58
C ALA A 295 0.77 14.20 17.66
N GLU A 296 0.97 14.69 18.86
CA GLU A 296 0.07 14.48 19.99
C GLU A 296 -1.22 15.29 19.86
N THR A 297 -2.24 14.91 20.62
CA THR A 297 -3.53 15.64 20.63
C THR A 297 -3.37 17.10 21.02
N SER A 298 -2.44 17.41 21.93
CA SER A 298 -2.11 18.79 22.32
C SER A 298 -1.58 19.64 21.15
N ASP A 299 -0.67 19.05 20.34
CA ASP A 299 -0.09 19.73 19.18
C ASP A 299 -1.17 20.03 18.11
N ARG A 300 -2.05 19.03 17.85
CA ARG A 300 -3.15 19.17 16.90
C ARG A 300 -4.16 20.23 17.35
N ARG A 301 -4.50 20.25 18.65
CA ARG A 301 -5.38 21.25 19.21
C ARG A 301 -4.77 22.65 19.10
N LYS A 302 -3.47 22.79 19.38
CA LYS A 302 -2.74 24.05 19.18
C LYS A 302 -2.85 24.52 17.73
N PHE A 303 -2.65 23.63 16.75
CA PHE A 303 -2.77 23.94 15.32
C PHE A 303 -4.18 24.45 14.97
N ILE A 304 -5.24 23.77 15.43
CA ILE A 304 -6.63 24.19 15.18
C ILE A 304 -6.93 25.55 15.82
N ASN A 305 -6.53 25.78 17.07
CA ASN A 305 -6.74 27.06 17.74
C ASN A 305 -6.07 28.22 16.97
N HIS A 306 -4.81 28.05 16.51
CA HIS A 306 -4.13 29.08 15.73
C HIS A 306 -4.80 29.35 14.38
N LEU A 307 -5.44 28.32 13.77
CA LEU A 307 -6.25 28.52 12.56
C LEU A 307 -7.54 29.30 12.87
N GLU A 308 -8.23 28.99 13.97
CA GLU A 308 -9.47 29.67 14.39
C GLU A 308 -9.19 31.13 14.74
N ASP A 309 -8.08 31.42 15.42
CA ASP A 309 -7.65 32.75 15.83
C ASP A 309 -7.09 33.61 14.69
N GLY A 310 -6.82 32.98 13.52
CA GLY A 310 -6.23 33.65 12.35
C GLY A 310 -4.77 34.05 12.53
N ASN A 311 -4.06 33.48 13.50
CA ASN A 311 -2.65 33.79 13.82
C ASN A 311 -1.70 32.62 13.53
N ILE A 312 -2.04 31.78 12.53
CA ILE A 312 -1.28 30.60 12.16
C ILE A 312 0.09 30.94 11.52
N HIS A 313 1.15 30.39 12.10
CA HIS A 313 2.50 30.42 11.52
C HIS A 313 2.89 29.02 11.06
N PHE A 314 2.60 28.69 9.79
CA PHE A 314 2.84 27.35 9.23
C PHE A 314 4.29 26.88 9.36
N SER A 315 5.29 27.79 9.37
CA SER A 315 6.71 27.47 9.56
C SER A 315 6.99 26.77 10.89
N GLU A 316 6.32 27.19 11.98
CA GLU A 316 6.45 26.55 13.30
C GLU A 316 5.90 25.14 13.28
N PHE A 317 4.68 24.97 12.72
CA PHE A 317 4.04 23.67 12.66
C PHE A 317 4.71 22.71 11.68
N LYS A 318 5.34 23.21 10.59
CA LYS A 318 6.18 22.40 9.71
C LYS A 318 7.44 21.91 10.43
N THR A 319 8.05 22.75 11.25
CA THR A 319 9.22 22.37 12.07
C THR A 319 8.82 21.33 13.10
N LEU A 320 7.71 21.52 13.79
CA LEU A 320 7.15 20.55 14.74
C LEU A 320 6.84 19.22 14.05
N LEU A 321 6.14 19.23 12.92
CA LEU A 321 5.80 18.01 12.17
C LEU A 321 7.05 17.24 11.74
N ALA A 322 8.05 17.94 11.21
CA ALA A 322 9.32 17.32 10.82
C ALA A 322 10.01 16.65 12.02
N ASP A 323 10.07 17.32 13.16
CA ASP A 323 10.65 16.78 14.39
C ASP A 323 9.89 15.51 14.86
N LYS A 324 8.56 15.55 14.88
CA LYS A 324 7.73 14.40 15.25
C LYS A 324 7.92 13.20 14.31
N ILE A 325 8.05 13.41 13.00
CA ILE A 325 8.34 12.36 12.02
C ILE A 325 9.75 11.79 12.24
N ILE A 326 10.74 12.64 12.45
CA ILE A 326 12.13 12.23 12.67
C ILE A 326 12.26 11.40 13.96
N LYS A 327 11.61 11.85 15.03
CA LYS A 327 11.65 11.21 16.36
C LYS A 327 10.66 10.05 16.52
N ASN A 328 9.77 9.81 15.54
CA ASN A 328 8.83 8.70 15.63
C ASN A 328 9.58 7.39 15.91
N PRO A 329 9.23 6.66 17.01
CA PRO A 329 10.01 5.51 17.46
C PRO A 329 10.10 4.38 16.42
N ALA A 330 9.02 4.13 15.68
CA ALA A 330 8.98 3.09 14.65
C ALA A 330 9.89 3.46 13.48
N LEU A 331 9.82 4.71 12.99
CA LEU A 331 10.64 5.19 11.89
C LEU A 331 12.12 5.32 12.28
N ALA A 332 12.41 5.75 13.50
CA ALA A 332 13.78 5.82 14.01
C ALA A 332 14.39 4.41 14.16
N LYS A 333 13.60 3.43 14.63
CA LYS A 333 14.00 2.02 14.69
C LYS A 333 14.25 1.48 13.28
N PHE A 334 13.34 1.73 12.34
CA PHE A 334 13.48 1.33 10.94
C PHE A 334 14.80 1.82 10.36
N ARG A 335 15.11 3.11 10.46
CA ARG A 335 16.36 3.68 9.91
C ARG A 335 17.61 3.01 10.49
N ARG A 336 17.64 2.74 11.81
CA ARG A 336 18.75 2.03 12.43
C ARG A 336 18.89 0.60 11.93
N GLN A 337 17.79 -0.15 11.89
CA GLN A 337 17.79 -1.53 11.40
C GLN A 337 18.18 -1.62 9.94
N ARG A 338 17.62 -0.72 9.09
CA ARG A 338 17.99 -0.66 7.67
C ARG A 338 19.48 -0.42 7.47
N ALA A 339 20.06 0.52 8.20
CA ALA A 339 21.50 0.82 8.12
C ALA A 339 22.41 -0.37 8.53
N GLN A 340 21.91 -1.27 9.37
CA GLN A 340 22.62 -2.50 9.73
C GLN A 340 22.45 -3.58 8.64
N LEU A 341 21.23 -3.80 8.17
CA LEU A 341 20.90 -4.83 7.21
C LEU A 341 21.59 -4.62 5.84
N ILE A 342 21.71 -3.39 5.37
CA ILE A 342 22.42 -3.06 4.11
C ILE A 342 23.86 -3.54 4.13
N LYS A 343 24.50 -3.61 5.29
CA LYS A 343 25.90 -4.07 5.42
C LYS A 343 26.06 -5.57 5.23
N ASN A 344 24.94 -6.32 5.27
CA ASN A 344 24.94 -7.78 5.21
C ASN A 344 24.05 -8.30 4.05
N PRO A 345 24.36 -8.02 2.78
CA PRO A 345 23.52 -8.40 1.63
C PRO A 345 23.28 -9.91 1.55
N LYS A 346 24.26 -10.74 1.92
CA LYS A 346 24.13 -12.21 1.94
C LYS A 346 23.03 -12.69 2.91
N GLU A 347 22.83 -12.01 4.02
CA GLU A 347 21.74 -12.32 4.97
C GLU A 347 20.38 -12.10 4.32
N ILE A 348 20.21 -11.00 3.60
CA ILE A 348 18.98 -10.66 2.89
C ILE A 348 18.66 -11.70 1.82
N GLU A 349 19.67 -12.06 1.01
CA GLU A 349 19.54 -13.11 0.00
C GLU A 349 19.15 -14.47 0.63
N ASN A 350 19.75 -14.84 1.74
CA ASN A 350 19.43 -16.08 2.43
C ASN A 350 17.98 -16.07 2.96
N VAL A 351 17.49 -14.96 3.50
CA VAL A 351 16.10 -14.83 3.93
C VAL A 351 15.16 -15.08 2.76
N LEU A 352 15.40 -14.41 1.62
CA LEU A 352 14.58 -14.59 0.42
C LEU A 352 14.64 -16.02 -0.11
N LYS A 353 15.83 -16.62 -0.21
CA LYS A 353 16.04 -18.02 -0.66
C LYS A 353 15.29 -19.01 0.24
N GLN A 354 15.42 -18.89 1.55
CA GLN A 354 14.77 -19.78 2.50
C GLN A 354 13.24 -19.59 2.51
N GLY A 355 12.76 -18.35 2.47
CA GLY A 355 11.35 -18.04 2.40
C GLY A 355 10.71 -18.55 1.11
N SER A 356 11.35 -18.27 -0.03
CA SER A 356 10.90 -18.76 -1.34
C SER A 356 10.91 -20.29 -1.44
N ALA A 357 11.90 -20.95 -0.86
CA ALA A 357 11.93 -22.43 -0.81
C ALA A 357 10.77 -23.01 0.02
N LYS A 358 10.41 -22.37 1.15
CA LYS A 358 9.21 -22.75 1.93
C LYS A 358 7.92 -22.53 1.13
N ALA A 359 7.78 -21.37 0.52
CA ALA A 359 6.63 -21.02 -0.31
C ALA A 359 6.49 -22.00 -1.51
N LYS A 360 7.60 -22.29 -2.19
CA LYS A 360 7.64 -23.22 -3.34
C LYS A 360 7.11 -24.61 -2.99
N ARG A 361 7.46 -25.15 -1.83
CA ARG A 361 6.96 -26.47 -1.40
C ARG A 361 5.42 -26.47 -1.26
N ILE A 362 4.84 -25.40 -0.74
CA ILE A 362 3.38 -25.23 -0.62
C ILE A 362 2.77 -25.10 -2.01
N ALA A 363 3.35 -24.25 -2.84
CA ALA A 363 2.93 -23.97 -4.21
C ALA A 363 2.92 -25.24 -5.06
N GLN A 364 4.01 -26.00 -5.08
CA GLN A 364 4.14 -27.25 -5.82
C GLN A 364 3.09 -28.28 -5.41
N LYS A 365 2.91 -28.49 -4.11
CA LYS A 365 1.90 -29.41 -3.60
C LYS A 365 0.50 -29.05 -4.09
N ASN A 366 0.15 -27.77 -4.05
CA ASN A 366 -1.17 -27.30 -4.48
C ASN A 366 -1.31 -27.33 -6.00
N LEU A 367 -0.29 -26.91 -6.74
CA LEU A 367 -0.29 -26.90 -8.21
C LEU A 367 -0.45 -28.30 -8.79
N VAL A 368 0.22 -29.32 -8.23
CA VAL A 368 0.02 -30.74 -8.63
C VAL A 368 -1.43 -31.16 -8.48
N GLN A 369 -2.11 -30.79 -7.38
CA GLN A 369 -3.51 -31.08 -7.19
C GLN A 369 -4.39 -30.37 -8.23
N ILE A 370 -4.06 -29.12 -8.57
CA ILE A 370 -4.78 -28.33 -9.58
C ILE A 370 -4.60 -28.99 -10.96
N LYS A 371 -3.35 -29.31 -11.34
CA LYS A 371 -3.02 -29.95 -12.63
C LYS A 371 -3.76 -31.28 -12.80
N LYS A 372 -3.82 -32.11 -11.76
CA LYS A 372 -4.60 -33.38 -11.80
C LYS A 372 -6.07 -33.14 -12.12
N LYS A 373 -6.68 -32.11 -11.55
CA LYS A 373 -8.12 -31.82 -11.77
C LYS A 373 -8.42 -31.38 -13.20
N ILE A 374 -7.47 -30.75 -13.86
CA ILE A 374 -7.61 -30.28 -15.25
C ILE A 374 -7.05 -31.26 -16.28
N GLY A 375 -6.51 -32.40 -15.83
CA GLY A 375 -5.99 -33.45 -16.72
C GLY A 375 -4.57 -33.23 -17.22
N LEU A 376 -3.75 -32.41 -16.54
CA LEU A 376 -2.35 -32.10 -16.92
C LEU A 376 -1.30 -32.84 -16.06
N ALA A 377 -1.63 -33.78 -15.24
CA ALA A 377 -0.69 -34.48 -14.35
C ALA A 377 -0.57 -35.95 -14.69
#